data_101a06348dbfa9ad485bf1b79f08e21e
#
_entry.id   101a06348dbfa9ad485bf1b79f08e21e
#
_cell.length_a   1.000
_cell.length_b   1.000
_cell.length_c   1.000
_cell.angle_alpha   90.00
_cell.angle_beta   90.00
_cell.angle_gamma   90.00
#
_symmetry.space_group_name_H-M   'P 1'
#
loop_
_entity.id
_entity.type
_entity.pdbx_description
1 polymer ?
#
loop_
_entity_poly.entity_id
_entity_poly.type
_entity_poly.pdbx_seq_one_letter_code
_entity_poly.pdbx_strand_id
1 'polypeptide(L)'
;MVVEVSRDAARKPKVATFNGTKFATSTQLAQRILRYLEAGDWSALPDHTADWLRLQAEVSRLPSPGRLLIESFPWDGLAHSCIYGFAGRNAQQTLGLLLTKQMEDAGLDPLGFVANDYATLIWGLKPITHPGPLFDLTTMAQGLETWLAGNAVMKRTFRASATIAGLIERNHPGLRKSGRQATFSSDILYDTLHKYDPDHLM
;
A
#
# COMPACT_ATOMS: atom_id res chain seq x y z
N MET A 1 7.58 -29.60 -24.00
CA MET A 1 8.80 -28.81 -24.12
C MET A 1 9.87 -29.52 -23.29
N VAL A 2 10.90 -30.05 -23.91
CA VAL A 2 12.02 -30.70 -23.22
C VAL A 2 13.06 -29.62 -22.94
N VAL A 3 13.43 -29.45 -21.69
CA VAL A 3 14.47 -28.49 -21.28
C VAL A 3 15.74 -29.27 -21.05
N GLU A 4 16.76 -29.01 -21.84
CA GLU A 4 18.09 -29.59 -21.67
C GLU A 4 18.86 -28.77 -20.60
N VAL A 5 19.32 -29.42 -19.55
CA VAL A 5 20.09 -28.81 -18.48
C VAL A 5 21.58 -28.91 -18.83
N SER A 6 22.19 -27.79 -19.20
CA SER A 6 23.64 -27.69 -19.40
C SER A 6 24.36 -27.36 -18.08
N ARG A 7 25.39 -28.15 -17.75
CA ARG A 7 26.31 -27.88 -16.63
C ARG A 7 27.55 -27.17 -17.17
N ASP A 8 27.49 -25.89 -17.33
CA ASP A 8 28.67 -25.09 -17.64
C ASP A 8 29.23 -24.47 -16.35
N ALA A 9 30.31 -25.05 -15.85
CA ALA A 9 30.99 -24.61 -14.63
C ALA A 9 31.67 -23.23 -14.75
N ALA A 10 31.85 -22.71 -15.96
CA ALA A 10 32.47 -21.42 -16.22
C ALA A 10 31.49 -20.23 -16.12
N ARG A 11 30.18 -20.48 -16.14
CA ARG A 11 29.17 -19.43 -16.02
C ARG A 11 28.45 -19.54 -14.68
N LYS A 12 28.52 -18.49 -13.88
CA LYS A 12 27.61 -18.37 -12.72
C LYS A 12 26.16 -18.40 -13.23
N PRO A 13 25.35 -19.39 -12.81
CA PRO A 13 23.97 -19.46 -13.23
C PRO A 13 23.23 -18.21 -12.80
N LYS A 14 22.47 -17.60 -13.71
CA LYS A 14 21.53 -16.55 -13.32
C LYS A 14 20.38 -17.25 -12.58
N VAL A 15 20.31 -17.08 -11.28
CA VAL A 15 19.15 -17.50 -10.51
C VAL A 15 17.97 -16.67 -10.99
N ALA A 16 16.93 -17.33 -11.51
CA ALA A 16 15.68 -16.67 -11.83
C ALA A 16 15.09 -16.15 -10.52
N THR A 17 15.09 -14.84 -10.33
CA THR A 17 14.43 -14.21 -9.19
C THR A 17 12.95 -14.13 -9.50
N PHE A 18 12.19 -15.02 -8.91
CA PHE A 18 10.74 -14.98 -8.96
C PHE A 18 10.23 -14.29 -7.70
N ASN A 19 9.74 -13.07 -7.84
CA ASN A 19 8.94 -12.43 -6.81
C ASN A 19 7.52 -12.97 -6.94
N GLY A 20 7.22 -14.01 -6.17
CA GLY A 20 5.86 -14.57 -6.12
C GLY A 20 4.84 -13.48 -5.78
N THR A 21 3.65 -13.61 -6.35
CA THR A 21 2.52 -12.75 -5.98
C THR A 21 2.19 -13.00 -4.52
N LYS A 22 2.15 -11.97 -3.71
CA LYS A 22 1.62 -12.08 -2.34
C LYS A 22 0.11 -12.26 -2.46
N PHE A 23 -0.39 -13.43 -2.10
CA PHE A 23 -1.83 -13.66 -2.00
C PHE A 23 -2.44 -12.70 -0.98
N ALA A 24 -3.56 -12.11 -1.33
CA ALA A 24 -4.31 -11.27 -0.40
C ALA A 24 -4.89 -12.14 0.73
N THR A 25 -4.90 -11.60 1.93
CA THR A 25 -5.57 -12.24 3.08
C THR A 25 -7.07 -12.32 2.81
N SER A 26 -7.66 -13.51 2.94
CA SER A 26 -9.11 -13.65 2.79
C SER A 26 -9.85 -13.00 3.95
N THR A 27 -11.09 -12.55 3.70
CA THR A 27 -11.96 -11.97 4.73
C THR A 27 -12.16 -12.93 5.91
N GLN A 28 -12.30 -14.23 5.65
CA GLN A 28 -12.47 -15.26 6.68
C GLN A 28 -11.23 -15.35 7.58
N LEU A 29 -10.04 -15.32 6.99
CA LEU A 29 -8.78 -15.34 7.76
C LEU A 29 -8.64 -14.06 8.58
N ALA A 30 -8.87 -12.90 7.99
CA ALA A 30 -8.82 -11.62 8.68
C ALA A 30 -9.76 -11.57 9.89
N GLN A 31 -11.02 -12.00 9.72
CA GLN A 31 -12.01 -12.09 10.78
C GLN A 31 -11.63 -13.12 11.87
N ARG A 32 -10.99 -14.22 11.49
CA ARG A 32 -10.51 -15.21 12.46
C ARG A 32 -9.37 -14.65 13.29
N ILE A 33 -8.44 -13.93 12.67
CA ILE A 33 -7.34 -13.26 13.39
C ILE A 33 -7.89 -12.25 14.39
N LEU A 34 -8.82 -11.38 13.98
CA LEU A 34 -9.44 -10.40 14.87
C LEU A 34 -10.10 -11.06 16.10
N ARG A 35 -10.86 -12.16 15.88
CA ARG A 35 -11.47 -12.92 17.00
C ARG A 35 -10.42 -13.54 17.92
N TYR A 36 -9.29 -13.99 17.35
CA TYR A 36 -8.19 -14.55 18.13
C TYR A 36 -7.51 -13.49 19.01
N LEU A 37 -7.31 -12.29 18.45
CA LEU A 37 -6.77 -11.15 19.19
C LEU A 37 -7.71 -10.71 20.32
N GLU A 38 -9.03 -10.64 20.04
CA GLU A 38 -10.04 -10.25 21.02
C GLU A 38 -10.19 -11.28 22.16
N ALA A 39 -10.06 -12.57 21.87
CA ALA A 39 -10.23 -13.63 22.85
C ALA A 39 -9.18 -13.59 23.98
N GLY A 40 -7.98 -13.06 23.72
CA GLY A 40 -6.92 -12.94 24.70
C GLY A 40 -6.28 -14.26 25.17
N ASP A 41 -6.80 -15.40 24.71
CA ASP A 41 -6.20 -16.71 24.93
C ASP A 41 -5.33 -17.11 23.76
N TRP A 42 -4.04 -17.00 23.95
CA TRP A 42 -3.03 -17.30 22.92
C TRP A 42 -2.19 -18.54 23.26
N SER A 43 -2.69 -19.38 24.19
CA SER A 43 -1.99 -20.59 24.66
C SER A 43 -1.71 -21.63 23.57
N ALA A 44 -2.53 -21.62 22.48
CA ALA A 44 -2.34 -22.47 21.31
C ALA A 44 -1.28 -21.95 20.30
N LEU A 45 -0.74 -20.76 20.51
CA LEU A 45 0.30 -20.18 19.67
C LEU A 45 1.69 -20.58 20.17
N PRO A 46 2.73 -20.53 19.31
CA PRO A 46 4.11 -20.66 19.77
C PRO A 46 4.42 -19.62 20.87
N ASP A 47 5.17 -20.01 21.91
CA ASP A 47 5.43 -19.19 23.09
C ASP A 47 5.89 -17.76 22.74
N HIS A 48 6.87 -17.63 21.85
CA HIS A 48 7.38 -16.34 21.44
C HIS A 48 6.31 -15.43 20.80
N THR A 49 5.31 -16.00 20.10
CA THR A 49 4.20 -15.24 19.52
C THR A 49 3.19 -14.85 20.61
N ALA A 50 2.88 -15.77 21.50
CA ALA A 50 1.99 -15.50 22.62
C ALA A 50 2.57 -14.42 23.54
N ASP A 51 3.85 -14.49 23.87
CA ASP A 51 4.55 -13.51 24.70
C ASP A 51 4.57 -12.12 24.05
N TRP A 52 4.81 -12.06 22.73
CA TRP A 52 4.75 -10.82 22.00
C TRP A 52 3.34 -10.19 22.04
N LEU A 53 2.28 -10.99 21.86
CA LEU A 53 0.90 -10.50 21.94
C LEU A 53 0.55 -10.03 23.34
N ARG A 54 1.00 -10.72 24.41
CA ARG A 54 0.82 -10.29 25.80
C ARG A 54 1.48 -8.94 26.04
N LEU A 55 2.73 -8.79 25.64
CA LEU A 55 3.45 -7.52 25.73
C LEU A 55 2.74 -6.41 24.97
N GLN A 56 2.27 -6.70 23.76
CA GLN A 56 1.51 -5.71 22.96
C GLN A 56 0.21 -5.29 23.67
N ALA A 57 -0.50 -6.25 24.26
CA ALA A 57 -1.75 -5.96 25.00
C ALA A 57 -1.53 -5.14 26.28
N GLU A 58 -0.33 -5.20 26.88
CA GLU A 58 0.04 -4.37 28.04
C GLU A 58 0.31 -2.92 27.65
N VAL A 59 0.91 -2.67 26.48
CA VAL A 59 1.33 -1.32 26.05
C VAL A 59 0.32 -0.63 25.14
N SER A 60 -0.59 -1.38 24.51
CA SER A 60 -1.58 -0.85 23.58
C SER A 60 -2.84 -1.71 23.54
N ARG A 61 -3.85 -1.26 22.80
CA ARG A 61 -5.04 -2.05 22.50
C ARG A 61 -4.80 -2.95 21.31
N LEU A 62 -5.42 -4.13 21.31
CA LEU A 62 -5.43 -5.00 20.15
C LEU A 62 -6.68 -4.76 19.30
N PRO A 63 -6.56 -4.90 17.95
CA PRO A 63 -7.70 -4.83 17.07
C PRO A 63 -8.75 -5.89 17.40
N SER A 64 -10.04 -5.54 17.24
CA SER A 64 -11.15 -6.46 17.52
C SER A 64 -12.23 -6.34 16.43
N PRO A 65 -13.11 -7.36 16.26
CA PRO A 65 -14.21 -7.31 15.31
C PRO A 65 -15.14 -6.13 15.57
N GLY A 66 -15.66 -5.51 14.49
CA GLY A 66 -16.63 -4.43 14.57
C GLY A 66 -16.10 -3.10 15.10
N ARG A 67 -14.80 -2.98 15.30
CA ARG A 67 -14.14 -1.74 15.76
C ARG A 67 -12.97 -1.39 14.86
N LEU A 68 -12.83 -0.11 14.55
CA LEU A 68 -11.64 0.41 13.87
C LEU A 68 -10.70 0.95 14.95
N LEU A 69 -9.54 0.33 15.07
CA LEU A 69 -8.47 0.83 15.93
C LEU A 69 -7.60 1.79 15.12
N ILE A 70 -7.36 2.99 15.68
CA ILE A 70 -6.43 3.97 15.16
C ILE A 70 -5.46 4.32 16.28
N GLU A 71 -4.18 4.13 16.03
CA GLU A 71 -3.10 4.50 16.94
C GLU A 71 -2.29 5.63 16.33
N SER A 72 -2.17 6.74 17.06
CA SER A 72 -1.37 7.89 16.65
C SER A 72 -0.18 8.06 17.57
N PHE A 73 1.01 8.23 16.99
CA PHE A 73 2.26 8.36 17.72
C PHE A 73 3.26 9.23 16.97
N PRO A 74 4.13 9.97 17.67
CA PRO A 74 5.25 10.66 17.06
C PRO A 74 6.40 9.69 16.81
N TRP A 75 7.02 9.77 15.63
CA TRP A 75 8.23 9.04 15.29
C TRP A 75 9.06 9.83 14.28
N ASP A 76 10.38 9.91 14.49
CA ASP A 76 11.34 10.61 13.62
C ASP A 76 10.90 12.06 13.26
N GLY A 77 10.35 12.78 14.23
CA GLY A 77 9.89 14.16 14.05
C GLY A 77 8.58 14.32 13.28
N LEU A 78 7.92 13.23 12.90
CA LEU A 78 6.66 13.20 12.16
C LEU A 78 5.53 12.62 13.01
N ALA A 79 4.31 12.99 12.67
CA ALA A 79 3.10 12.40 13.24
C ALA A 79 2.68 11.19 12.41
N HIS A 80 2.59 10.03 13.05
CA HIS A 80 2.17 8.78 12.43
C HIS A 80 0.81 8.35 12.96
N SER A 81 0.00 7.74 12.10
CA SER A 81 -1.26 7.10 12.50
C SER A 81 -1.40 5.75 11.79
N CYS A 82 -1.58 4.71 12.57
CA CYS A 82 -1.79 3.34 12.10
C CYS A 82 -3.27 2.99 12.23
N ILE A 83 -3.89 2.63 11.11
CA ILE A 83 -5.31 2.29 10.99
C ILE A 83 -5.44 0.80 10.73
N TYR A 84 -5.98 0.04 11.69
CA TYR A 84 -6.09 -1.42 11.65
C TYR A 84 -7.44 -1.84 11.08
N GLY A 85 -7.55 -1.87 9.73
CA GLY A 85 -8.81 -2.14 9.04
C GLY A 85 -9.06 -3.61 8.72
N PHE A 86 -8.02 -4.46 8.62
CA PHE A 86 -8.13 -5.90 8.30
C PHE A 86 -8.96 -6.21 7.05
N ALA A 87 -8.96 -5.32 6.07
CA ALA A 87 -9.84 -5.37 4.90
C ALA A 87 -9.13 -5.88 3.62
N GLY A 88 -7.87 -6.30 3.73
CA GLY A 88 -7.05 -6.71 2.61
C GLY A 88 -6.32 -5.54 1.96
N ARG A 89 -5.23 -5.83 1.26
CA ARG A 89 -4.29 -4.82 0.75
C ARG A 89 -4.94 -3.76 -0.13
N ASN A 90 -5.80 -4.17 -1.08
CA ASN A 90 -6.42 -3.22 -2.01
C ASN A 90 -7.30 -2.21 -1.28
N ALA A 91 -8.15 -2.68 -0.36
CA ALA A 91 -8.98 -1.80 0.46
C ALA A 91 -8.15 -0.89 1.35
N GLN A 92 -7.08 -1.41 1.96
CA GLN A 92 -6.18 -0.63 2.80
C GLN A 92 -5.39 0.42 1.99
N GLN A 93 -4.97 0.11 0.76
CA GLN A 93 -4.33 1.08 -0.14
C GLN A 93 -5.32 2.17 -0.57
N THR A 94 -6.55 1.80 -0.90
CA THR A 94 -7.61 2.76 -1.24
C THR A 94 -7.91 3.66 -0.04
N LEU A 95 -8.03 3.09 1.15
CA LEU A 95 -8.22 3.87 2.38
C LEU A 95 -7.07 4.85 2.60
N GLY A 96 -5.81 4.41 2.45
CA GLY A 96 -4.65 5.28 2.58
C GLY A 96 -4.67 6.45 1.60
N LEU A 97 -5.08 6.20 0.36
CA LEU A 97 -5.23 7.24 -0.66
C LEU A 97 -6.32 8.25 -0.29
N LEU A 98 -7.50 7.78 0.09
CA LEU A 98 -8.62 8.63 0.49
C LEU A 98 -8.29 9.44 1.73
N LEU A 99 -7.64 8.84 2.72
CA LEU A 99 -7.21 9.54 3.93
C LEU A 99 -6.14 10.61 3.63
N THR A 100 -5.22 10.35 2.68
CA THR A 100 -4.26 11.36 2.25
C THR A 100 -4.99 12.60 1.74
N LYS A 101 -5.99 12.41 0.86
CA LYS A 101 -6.82 13.52 0.38
C LYS A 101 -7.52 14.25 1.53
N GLN A 102 -8.19 13.52 2.43
CA GLN A 102 -8.89 14.11 3.56
C GLN A 102 -7.95 14.88 4.50
N MET A 103 -6.72 14.38 4.70
CA MET A 103 -5.71 15.08 5.50
C MET A 103 -5.19 16.33 4.81
N GLU A 104 -5.03 16.33 3.48
CA GLU A 104 -4.70 17.53 2.70
C GLU A 104 -5.81 18.58 2.84
N ASP A 105 -7.07 18.19 2.62
CA ASP A 105 -8.24 19.07 2.76
C ASP A 105 -8.38 19.64 4.18
N ALA A 106 -8.00 18.86 5.19
CA ALA A 106 -7.98 19.28 6.59
C ALA A 106 -6.72 20.08 7.00
N GLY A 107 -5.77 20.29 6.09
CA GLY A 107 -4.52 21.00 6.35
C GLY A 107 -3.57 20.26 7.31
N LEU A 108 -3.59 18.92 7.31
CA LEU A 108 -2.74 18.09 8.18
C LEU A 108 -1.39 17.74 7.54
N ASP A 109 -1.15 18.20 6.31
CA ASP A 109 0.12 18.06 5.58
C ASP A 109 0.64 16.61 5.54
N PRO A 110 -0.10 15.66 4.92
CA PRO A 110 0.33 14.27 4.80
C PRO A 110 1.55 14.17 3.88
N LEU A 111 2.51 13.33 4.25
CA LEU A 111 3.73 13.08 3.48
C LEU A 111 3.73 11.75 2.76
N GLY A 112 2.92 10.79 3.22
CA GLY A 112 2.81 9.50 2.59
C GLY A 112 2.07 8.47 3.42
N PHE A 113 1.87 7.29 2.80
CA PHE A 113 1.32 6.14 3.49
C PHE A 113 1.90 4.83 2.94
N VAL A 114 1.79 3.79 3.74
CA VAL A 114 2.01 2.40 3.34
C VAL A 114 0.85 1.55 3.82
N ALA A 115 0.52 0.51 3.08
CA ALA A 115 -0.56 -0.39 3.44
C ALA A 115 -0.18 -1.86 3.21
N ASN A 116 -0.68 -2.72 4.07
CA ASN A 116 -0.64 -4.17 3.92
C ASN A 116 -2.06 -4.74 4.00
N ASP A 117 -2.21 -6.04 4.19
CA ASP A 117 -3.54 -6.68 4.26
C ASP A 117 -4.31 -6.32 5.53
N TYR A 118 -3.65 -5.85 6.58
CA TYR A 118 -4.20 -5.66 7.92
C TYR A 118 -4.33 -4.21 8.33
N ALA A 119 -3.41 -3.37 7.90
CA ALA A 119 -3.33 -2.00 8.36
C ALA A 119 -2.83 -1.04 7.28
N THR A 120 -3.14 0.23 7.48
CA THR A 120 -2.60 1.39 6.77
C THR A 120 -1.87 2.27 7.76
N LEU A 121 -0.59 2.54 7.51
CA LEU A 121 0.18 3.54 8.24
C LEU A 121 0.28 4.80 7.38
N ILE A 122 -0.17 5.92 7.90
CA ILE A 122 -0.06 7.24 7.26
C ILE A 122 0.76 8.16 8.15
N TRP A 123 1.54 9.04 7.55
CA TRP A 123 2.33 10.02 8.29
C TRP A 123 2.28 11.39 7.65
N GLY A 124 2.45 12.42 8.47
CA GLY A 124 2.41 13.82 8.07
C GLY A 124 3.11 14.72 9.06
N LEU A 125 3.05 16.03 8.80
CA LEU A 125 3.66 17.04 9.67
C LEU A 125 2.81 17.30 10.91
N LYS A 126 1.50 17.08 10.84
CA LYS A 126 0.55 17.35 11.93
C LYS A 126 -0.18 16.08 12.37
N PRO A 127 -0.44 15.90 13.66
CA PRO A 127 -1.13 14.72 14.18
C PRO A 127 -2.63 14.73 13.86
N ILE A 128 -3.19 13.55 13.64
CA ILE A 128 -4.64 13.35 13.59
C ILE A 128 -5.18 13.33 15.02
N THR A 129 -5.77 14.43 15.46
CA THR A 129 -6.38 14.54 16.80
C THR A 129 -7.86 14.13 16.82
N HIS A 130 -8.54 14.35 15.70
CA HIS A 130 -9.97 14.05 15.53
C HIS A 130 -10.17 13.21 14.27
N PRO A 131 -10.09 11.88 14.36
CA PRO A 131 -10.15 11.03 13.17
C PRO A 131 -11.54 10.94 12.52
N GLY A 132 -12.63 11.14 13.29
CA GLY A 132 -14.00 10.96 12.80
C GLY A 132 -14.31 11.66 11.47
N PRO A 133 -14.06 12.96 11.33
CA PRO A 133 -14.33 13.68 10.08
C PRO A 133 -13.55 13.16 8.87
N LEU A 134 -12.37 12.60 9.07
CA LEU A 134 -11.56 12.03 7.97
C LEU A 134 -12.17 10.77 7.36
N PHE A 135 -13.14 10.14 8.03
CA PHE A 135 -13.84 8.93 7.57
C PHE A 135 -15.27 9.22 7.07
N ASP A 136 -15.61 10.49 6.85
CA ASP A 136 -16.90 10.85 6.25
C ASP A 136 -16.89 10.52 4.75
N LEU A 137 -17.72 9.54 4.36
CA LEU A 137 -17.82 9.06 2.98
C LEU A 137 -18.25 10.16 2.00
N THR A 138 -19.05 11.12 2.45
CA THR A 138 -19.53 12.22 1.61
C THR A 138 -18.38 13.12 1.20
N THR A 139 -17.56 13.51 2.16
CA THR A 139 -16.39 14.36 1.90
C THR A 139 -15.28 13.61 1.15
N MET A 140 -15.10 12.30 1.43
CA MET A 140 -14.15 11.46 0.71
C MET A 140 -14.41 11.41 -0.81
N ALA A 141 -15.68 11.40 -1.23
CA ALA A 141 -16.06 11.34 -2.64
C ALA A 141 -15.93 12.70 -3.36
N GLN A 142 -16.02 13.82 -2.60
CA GLN A 142 -15.99 15.15 -3.19
C GLN A 142 -14.64 15.47 -3.81
N GLY A 143 -14.63 15.88 -5.08
CA GLY A 143 -13.44 16.30 -5.80
C GLY A 143 -12.37 15.22 -5.98
N LEU A 144 -12.72 13.96 -5.76
CA LEU A 144 -11.77 12.83 -5.80
C LEU A 144 -11.13 12.69 -7.18
N GLU A 145 -11.89 12.77 -8.25
CA GLU A 145 -11.38 12.66 -9.63
C GLU A 145 -10.36 13.75 -9.94
N THR A 146 -10.69 15.00 -9.62
CA THR A 146 -9.79 16.14 -9.84
C THR A 146 -8.50 16.01 -9.01
N TRP A 147 -8.63 15.57 -7.75
CA TRP A 147 -7.48 15.34 -6.89
C TRP A 147 -6.60 14.18 -7.39
N LEU A 148 -7.21 13.08 -7.82
CA LEU A 148 -6.49 11.94 -8.39
C LEU A 148 -5.72 12.32 -9.65
N ALA A 149 -6.31 13.10 -10.55
CA ALA A 149 -5.67 13.52 -11.80
C ALA A 149 -4.35 14.28 -11.56
N GLY A 150 -4.27 15.05 -10.47
CA GLY A 150 -3.05 15.77 -10.06
C GLY A 150 -2.09 14.95 -9.18
N ASN A 151 -2.48 13.78 -8.72
CA ASN A 151 -1.75 13.07 -7.67
C ASN A 151 -0.65 12.17 -8.24
N ALA A 152 0.50 12.13 -7.55
CA ALA A 152 1.64 11.26 -7.91
C ALA A 152 1.30 9.75 -7.91
N VAL A 153 0.24 9.34 -7.19
CA VAL A 153 -0.23 7.95 -7.18
C VAL A 153 -0.81 7.56 -8.55
N MET A 154 -1.55 8.45 -9.20
CA MET A 154 -2.05 8.20 -10.55
C MET A 154 -0.92 8.05 -11.57
N LYS A 155 0.08 8.91 -11.52
CA LYS A 155 1.28 8.78 -12.37
C LYS A 155 2.00 7.45 -12.14
N ARG A 156 2.06 7.00 -10.88
CA ARG A 156 2.65 5.70 -10.53
C ARG A 156 1.83 4.51 -11.06
N THR A 157 0.52 4.56 -10.94
CA THR A 157 -0.41 3.54 -11.45
C THR A 157 -0.40 3.51 -12.96
N PHE A 158 -0.47 4.68 -13.59
CA PHE A 158 -0.35 4.84 -15.04
C PHE A 158 0.93 4.20 -15.58
N ARG A 159 2.06 4.35 -14.89
CA ARG A 159 3.33 3.72 -15.31
C ARG A 159 3.22 2.20 -15.42
N ALA A 160 2.53 1.56 -14.50
CA ALA A 160 2.30 0.11 -14.55
C ALA A 160 1.41 -0.26 -15.74
N SER A 161 0.29 0.44 -15.93
CA SER A 161 -0.64 0.24 -17.04
C SER A 161 0.02 0.50 -18.40
N ALA A 162 0.74 1.61 -18.54
CA ALA A 162 1.46 1.98 -19.74
C ALA A 162 2.58 0.97 -20.11
N THR A 163 3.20 0.35 -19.11
CA THR A 163 4.18 -0.72 -19.35
C THR A 163 3.49 -1.99 -19.84
N ILE A 164 2.33 -2.34 -19.29
CA ILE A 164 1.54 -3.51 -19.71
C ILE A 164 0.98 -3.28 -21.13
N ALA A 165 0.51 -2.09 -21.42
CA ALA A 165 0.01 -1.69 -22.74
C ALA A 165 1.11 -1.53 -23.81
N GLY A 166 2.38 -1.65 -23.43
CA GLY A 166 3.50 -1.51 -24.36
C GLY A 166 3.85 -0.07 -24.75
N LEU A 167 3.24 0.94 -24.12
CA LEU A 167 3.55 2.36 -24.35
C LEU A 167 4.90 2.76 -23.75
N ILE A 168 5.35 2.03 -22.71
CA ILE A 168 6.64 2.24 -22.06
C ILE A 168 7.42 0.95 -22.13
N GLU A 169 8.50 0.97 -22.88
CA GLU A 169 9.42 -0.15 -22.94
C GLU A 169 10.36 -0.13 -21.73
N ARG A 170 10.26 -1.14 -20.88
CA ARG A 170 11.05 -1.25 -19.66
C ARG A 170 12.31 -2.08 -19.84
N ASN A 171 12.24 -3.12 -20.65
CA ASN A 171 13.33 -4.06 -20.89
C ASN A 171 13.38 -4.43 -22.38
N HIS A 172 14.51 -4.16 -23.01
CA HIS A 172 14.83 -4.66 -24.36
C HIS A 172 15.97 -5.67 -24.26
N PRO A 173 16.04 -6.70 -25.08
CA PRO A 173 17.23 -7.56 -25.16
C PRO A 173 18.48 -6.70 -25.39
N GLY A 174 19.39 -6.69 -24.41
CA GLY A 174 20.63 -5.91 -24.46
C GLY A 174 20.55 -4.49 -23.87
N LEU A 175 19.38 -3.95 -23.59
CA LEU A 175 19.21 -2.62 -22.98
C LEU A 175 18.23 -2.67 -21.81
N ARG A 176 18.69 -2.28 -20.62
CA ARG A 176 17.83 -2.16 -19.44
C ARG A 176 17.75 -0.70 -19.04
N LYS A 177 16.59 -0.08 -19.19
CA LYS A 177 16.38 1.29 -18.72
C LYS A 177 16.47 1.35 -17.18
N SER A 178 17.15 2.36 -16.66
CA SER A 178 17.16 2.62 -15.22
C SER A 178 15.77 3.01 -14.73
N GLY A 179 15.50 2.83 -13.43
CA GLY A 179 14.21 3.23 -12.84
C GLY A 179 13.90 4.72 -13.06
N ARG A 180 14.92 5.60 -13.04
CA ARG A 180 14.76 7.04 -13.32
C ARG A 180 14.35 7.32 -14.75
N GLN A 181 14.93 6.64 -15.74
CA GLN A 181 14.57 6.80 -17.16
C GLN A 181 13.15 6.33 -17.44
N ALA A 182 12.72 5.23 -16.83
CA ALA A 182 11.34 4.76 -16.94
C ALA A 182 10.35 5.72 -16.29
N THR A 183 10.70 6.34 -15.16
CA THR A 183 9.88 7.34 -14.47
C THR A 183 9.71 8.57 -15.31
N PHE A 184 10.78 9.16 -15.79
CA PHE A 184 10.75 10.37 -16.61
C PHE A 184 9.91 10.18 -17.89
N SER A 185 10.10 9.07 -18.60
CA SER A 185 9.30 8.75 -19.80
C SER A 185 7.81 8.57 -19.48
N SER A 186 7.48 7.95 -18.32
CA SER A 186 6.08 7.75 -17.94
C SER A 186 5.38 9.05 -17.53
N ASP A 187 6.09 9.94 -16.88
CA ASP A 187 5.50 11.19 -16.40
C ASP A 187 5.19 12.14 -17.57
N ILE A 188 6.11 12.24 -18.56
CA ILE A 188 5.84 12.99 -19.79
C ILE A 188 4.67 12.40 -20.56
N LEU A 189 4.62 11.07 -20.70
CA LEU A 189 3.54 10.40 -21.40
C LEU A 189 2.20 10.61 -20.69
N TYR A 190 2.18 10.50 -19.37
CA TYR A 190 0.99 10.79 -18.57
C TYR A 190 0.48 12.22 -18.78
N ASP A 191 1.35 13.21 -18.63
CA ASP A 191 0.98 14.61 -18.75
C ASP A 191 0.50 14.93 -20.19
N THR A 192 1.09 14.28 -21.19
CA THR A 192 0.69 14.44 -22.60
C THR A 192 -0.70 13.83 -22.85
N LEU A 193 -0.92 12.58 -22.44
CA LEU A 193 -2.20 11.91 -22.61
C LEU A 193 -3.30 12.59 -21.80
N HIS A 194 -3.03 12.93 -20.54
CA HIS A 194 -3.99 13.66 -19.71
C HIS A 194 -4.44 14.98 -20.34
N LYS A 195 -3.56 15.65 -21.06
CA LYS A 195 -3.87 16.92 -21.75
C LYS A 195 -4.61 16.75 -23.07
N TYR A 196 -4.28 15.74 -23.87
CA TYR A 196 -4.72 15.63 -25.25
C TYR A 196 -5.66 14.44 -25.50
N ASP A 197 -5.64 13.43 -24.66
CA ASP A 197 -6.48 12.22 -24.75
C ASP A 197 -6.73 11.67 -23.35
N PRO A 198 -7.55 12.37 -22.53
CA PRO A 198 -7.72 12.04 -21.11
C PRO A 198 -8.38 10.66 -20.88
N ASP A 199 -9.10 10.13 -21.84
CA ASP A 199 -9.76 8.82 -21.76
C ASP A 199 -8.82 7.66 -22.13
N HIS A 200 -7.59 7.94 -22.53
CA HIS A 200 -6.61 6.93 -22.91
C HIS A 200 -6.05 6.21 -21.68
N LEU A 201 -6.29 4.93 -21.56
CA LEU A 201 -5.83 4.06 -20.43
C LEU A 201 -6.40 4.44 -19.03
N MET A 202 -7.46 5.19 -18.96
CA MET A 202 -8.15 5.50 -17.70
C MET A 202 -9.48 4.77 -17.58
#